data_a34d0d328456f6f002daf1eb5d864db7
#
_entry.id   a34d0d328456f6f002daf1eb5d864db7
#
_cell.length_a   1.000
_cell.length_b   1.000
_cell.length_c   1.000
_cell.angle_alpha   90.00
_cell.angle_beta   90.00
_cell.angle_gamma   90.00
#
_symmetry.space_group_name_H-M   'P 1'
#
loop_
_entity.id
_entity.type
_entity.pdbx_description
1 polymer ?
#
loop_
_entity_poly.entity_id
_entity_poly.type
_entity_poly.pdbx_seq_one_letter_code
_entity_poly.pdbx_strand_id
1 'polypeptide(L)'
;MTDVLDGVRDHYRATGLTERLKTALTVFGPEDQRLPPEQLGPLDQFHTRGLAATAELAKLAGITADMSVLDVGSGVGGPARFLAATYGCQVTGVDLSEPFVDAARYLTGRTGQSGQVSFQTASALELPFDDGRFDVALLQHVAMNISDRARLYREIRGVLQSGGTFATFDVVLNSGEPHYPVPWARTPATSFLLTAIATREAIEPAGFRTLTWQDDTEAAKAWFAQMRVSGPPTSPNLGVVMGPDFAQLAANLGRNLMEGRLGILTAVFEAA
;
A
#
# COMPACT_ATOMS: atom_id res chain seq x y z
N MET A 1 9.29 -13.94 -16.93
CA MET A 1 8.59 -13.70 -15.65
C MET A 1 9.56 -13.39 -14.50
N THR A 2 10.66 -14.11 -14.36
CA THR A 2 11.75 -13.84 -13.38
C THR A 2 12.32 -12.42 -13.52
N ASP A 3 12.59 -11.96 -14.72
CA ASP A 3 13.21 -10.67 -15.04
C ASP A 3 12.38 -9.44 -14.58
N VAL A 4 11.05 -9.55 -14.61
CA VAL A 4 10.12 -8.47 -14.18
C VAL A 4 10.04 -8.37 -12.66
N LEU A 5 9.97 -9.51 -11.96
CA LEU A 5 9.96 -9.54 -10.49
C LEU A 5 11.30 -9.04 -9.93
N ASP A 6 12.42 -9.34 -10.61
CA ASP A 6 13.73 -8.85 -10.23
C ASP A 6 13.82 -7.32 -10.42
N GLY A 7 13.24 -6.77 -11.50
CA GLY A 7 13.15 -5.32 -11.71
C GLY A 7 12.33 -4.59 -10.64
N VAL A 8 11.22 -5.18 -10.18
CA VAL A 8 10.42 -4.64 -9.07
C VAL A 8 11.19 -4.74 -7.75
N ARG A 9 11.81 -5.88 -7.46
CA ARG A 9 12.67 -6.05 -6.28
C ARG A 9 13.81 -5.04 -6.24
N ASP A 10 14.47 -4.80 -7.36
CA ASP A 10 15.56 -3.82 -7.47
C ASP A 10 15.09 -2.39 -7.23
N HIS A 11 13.89 -2.04 -7.70
CA HIS A 11 13.28 -0.73 -7.43
C HIS A 11 13.08 -0.48 -5.93
N TYR A 12 12.64 -1.51 -5.19
CA TYR A 12 12.42 -1.46 -3.74
C TYR A 12 13.60 -1.98 -2.92
N ARG A 13 14.81 -2.03 -3.50
CA ARG A 13 16.04 -2.48 -2.84
C ARG A 13 16.54 -1.42 -1.85
N ALA A 14 16.00 -1.43 -0.65
CA ALA A 14 16.29 -0.46 0.39
C ALA A 14 17.37 -0.96 1.37
N THR A 15 18.61 -1.15 0.88
CA THR A 15 19.74 -1.57 1.72
C THR A 15 19.90 -0.65 2.94
N GLY A 16 19.98 -1.23 4.14
CA GLY A 16 20.16 -0.50 5.39
C GLY A 16 18.93 0.34 5.80
N LEU A 17 17.73 -0.02 5.32
CA LEU A 17 16.49 0.73 5.63
C LEU A 17 16.23 0.81 7.12
N THR A 18 16.32 -0.30 7.85
CA THR A 18 16.07 -0.33 9.30
C THR A 18 17.00 0.62 10.06
N GLU A 19 18.29 0.68 9.69
CA GLU A 19 19.24 1.61 10.33
C GLU A 19 18.95 3.08 9.99
N ARG A 20 18.50 3.37 8.76
CA ARG A 20 18.04 4.73 8.42
C ARG A 20 16.81 5.13 9.23
N LEU A 21 15.88 4.20 9.43
CA LEU A 21 14.70 4.41 10.26
C LEU A 21 15.06 4.63 11.72
N LYS A 22 15.94 3.82 12.31
CA LYS A 22 16.45 4.01 13.67
C LYS A 22 17.02 5.42 13.84
N THR A 23 17.90 5.84 12.93
CA THR A 23 18.48 7.18 12.93
C THR A 23 17.43 8.27 12.81
N ALA A 24 16.50 8.14 11.87
CA ALA A 24 15.46 9.15 11.65
C ALA A 24 14.50 9.29 12.85
N LEU A 25 14.21 8.18 13.54
CA LEU A 25 13.27 8.16 14.67
C LEU A 25 13.87 8.69 15.99
N THR A 26 15.17 8.95 16.06
CA THR A 26 15.81 9.55 17.26
C THR A 26 15.20 10.90 17.65
N VAL A 27 14.59 11.61 16.68
CA VAL A 27 13.88 12.88 16.93
C VAL A 27 12.63 12.71 17.80
N PHE A 28 12.09 11.49 17.90
CA PHE A 28 10.92 11.16 18.71
C PHE A 28 11.29 10.59 20.09
N GLY A 29 12.58 10.42 20.40
CA GLY A 29 13.06 9.90 21.68
C GLY A 29 13.93 8.65 21.53
N PRO A 30 14.33 8.05 22.66
CA PRO A 30 15.18 6.87 22.68
C PRO A 30 14.51 5.63 22.07
N GLU A 31 15.32 4.64 21.69
CA GLU A 31 14.85 3.47 20.93
C GLU A 31 13.89 2.59 21.73
N ASP A 32 13.99 2.57 23.04
CA ASP A 32 13.10 1.81 23.94
C ASP A 32 11.77 2.50 24.25
N GLN A 33 11.63 3.78 23.88
CA GLN A 33 10.37 4.51 24.01
C GLN A 33 9.35 4.05 22.96
N ARG A 34 8.16 3.66 23.39
CA ARG A 34 7.04 3.38 22.47
C ARG A 34 6.56 4.66 21.78
N LEU A 35 6.27 4.54 20.48
CA LEU A 35 5.72 5.63 19.67
C LEU A 35 4.22 5.40 19.41
N PRO A 36 3.38 6.45 19.46
CA PRO A 36 2.03 6.35 18.93
C PRO A 36 2.07 6.03 17.44
N PRO A 37 1.25 5.10 16.91
CA PRO A 37 1.25 4.75 15.50
C PRO A 37 1.06 5.95 14.57
N GLU A 38 0.29 6.96 14.99
CA GLU A 38 0.00 8.17 14.22
C GLU A 38 1.25 9.02 13.95
N GLN A 39 2.26 8.98 14.82
CA GLN A 39 3.54 9.67 14.59
C GLN A 39 4.30 9.12 13.38
N LEU A 40 4.07 7.88 13.03
CA LEU A 40 4.72 7.23 11.89
C LEU A 40 4.01 7.53 10.55
N GLY A 41 2.78 8.05 10.57
CA GLY A 41 1.96 8.27 9.37
C GLY A 41 2.67 8.98 8.21
N PRO A 42 3.43 10.07 8.43
CA PRO A 42 4.18 10.74 7.37
C PRO A 42 5.29 9.87 6.74
N LEU A 43 5.74 8.84 7.45
CA LEU A 43 6.86 7.98 7.07
C LEU A 43 6.42 6.65 6.47
N ASP A 44 5.23 6.15 6.81
CA ASP A 44 4.84 4.76 6.55
C ASP A 44 3.59 4.57 5.68
N GLN A 45 2.96 5.66 5.22
CA GLN A 45 1.81 5.59 4.30
C GLN A 45 2.27 5.86 2.87
N PHE A 46 2.49 4.80 2.08
CA PHE A 46 3.06 4.87 0.73
C PHE A 46 2.09 5.27 -0.38
N HIS A 47 0.84 5.50 -0.06
CA HIS A 47 -0.21 5.85 -1.01
C HIS A 47 -0.64 7.31 -0.87
N THR A 48 -1.30 7.82 -1.90
CA THR A 48 -1.89 9.17 -1.88
C THR A 48 -2.88 9.32 -0.73
N ARG A 49 -3.03 10.54 -0.19
CA ARG A 49 -3.92 10.90 0.93
C ARG A 49 -3.56 10.26 2.28
N GLY A 50 -2.53 9.39 2.35
CA GLY A 50 -1.99 8.86 3.59
C GLY A 50 -3.06 8.20 4.49
N LEU A 51 -2.99 8.42 5.79
CA LEU A 51 -3.91 7.83 6.79
C LEU A 51 -5.40 8.05 6.46
N ALA A 52 -5.77 9.17 5.83
CA ALA A 52 -7.17 9.43 5.48
C ALA A 52 -7.70 8.40 4.47
N ALA A 53 -6.91 8.04 3.46
CA ALA A 53 -7.32 7.02 2.49
C ALA A 53 -7.43 5.63 3.14
N THR A 54 -6.49 5.24 4.01
CA THR A 54 -6.59 3.98 4.75
C THR A 54 -7.84 3.92 5.64
N ALA A 55 -8.16 5.02 6.34
CA ALA A 55 -9.34 5.09 7.20
C ALA A 55 -10.65 4.96 6.41
N GLU A 56 -10.74 5.63 5.27
CA GLU A 56 -11.90 5.56 4.37
C GLU A 56 -12.05 4.15 3.78
N LEU A 57 -10.95 3.56 3.29
CA LEU A 57 -10.96 2.21 2.74
C LEU A 57 -11.37 1.17 3.80
N ALA A 58 -10.83 1.27 5.01
CA ALA A 58 -11.18 0.38 6.13
C ALA A 58 -12.67 0.46 6.51
N LYS A 59 -13.23 1.68 6.51
CA LYS A 59 -14.65 1.91 6.75
C LYS A 59 -15.52 1.29 5.66
N LEU A 60 -15.15 1.45 4.39
CA LEU A 60 -15.84 0.85 3.24
C LEU A 60 -15.76 -0.67 3.25
N ALA A 61 -14.61 -1.22 3.70
CA ALA A 61 -14.40 -2.66 3.85
C ALA A 61 -15.13 -3.26 5.08
N GLY A 62 -15.69 -2.42 5.95
CA GLY A 62 -16.43 -2.87 7.13
C GLY A 62 -15.56 -3.52 8.21
N ILE A 63 -14.30 -3.13 8.36
CA ILE A 63 -13.36 -3.74 9.32
C ILE A 63 -13.82 -3.55 10.76
N THR A 64 -13.81 -4.65 11.54
CA THR A 64 -14.14 -4.69 12.97
C THR A 64 -13.07 -5.44 13.78
N ALA A 65 -13.18 -5.40 15.11
CA ALA A 65 -12.17 -5.92 16.03
C ALA A 65 -11.91 -7.44 15.92
N ASP A 66 -12.93 -8.21 15.56
CA ASP A 66 -12.84 -9.68 15.54
C ASP A 66 -12.30 -10.22 14.19
N MET A 67 -12.00 -9.34 13.26
CA MET A 67 -11.57 -9.73 11.91
C MET A 67 -10.07 -10.01 11.82
N SER A 68 -9.75 -10.95 10.92
CA SER A 68 -8.41 -11.19 10.41
C SER A 68 -8.24 -10.48 9.06
N VAL A 69 -7.27 -9.57 8.98
CA VAL A 69 -7.03 -8.73 7.80
C VAL A 69 -5.70 -9.09 7.17
N LEU A 70 -5.68 -9.26 5.85
CA LEU A 70 -4.47 -9.38 5.04
C LEU A 70 -4.15 -8.04 4.36
N ASP A 71 -2.94 -7.51 4.58
CA ASP A 71 -2.42 -6.33 3.89
C ASP A 71 -1.43 -6.78 2.82
N VAL A 72 -1.85 -6.80 1.55
CA VAL A 72 -1.06 -7.28 0.41
C VAL A 72 -0.21 -6.15 -0.16
N GLY A 73 1.11 -6.32 -0.13
CA GLY A 73 2.06 -5.25 -0.45
C GLY A 73 2.16 -4.24 0.69
N SER A 74 2.31 -4.74 1.93
CA SER A 74 2.23 -3.97 3.17
C SER A 74 3.34 -2.91 3.34
N GLY A 75 4.36 -2.90 2.47
CA GLY A 75 5.48 -1.97 2.59
C GLY A 75 6.13 -2.02 3.97
N VAL A 76 6.27 -0.88 4.62
CA VAL A 76 6.80 -0.81 5.99
C VAL A 76 5.69 -0.88 7.07
N GLY A 77 4.48 -1.32 6.71
CA GLY A 77 3.41 -1.72 7.62
C GLY A 77 2.56 -0.59 8.20
N GLY A 78 2.54 0.58 7.58
CA GLY A 78 1.74 1.72 8.06
C GLY A 78 0.24 1.43 8.14
N PRO A 79 -0.42 1.02 7.04
CA PRO A 79 -1.83 0.62 7.05
C PRO A 79 -2.13 -0.46 8.08
N ALA A 80 -1.31 -1.52 8.13
CA ALA A 80 -1.51 -2.62 9.08
C ALA A 80 -1.50 -2.16 10.55
N ARG A 81 -0.54 -1.32 10.95
CA ARG A 81 -0.50 -0.75 12.30
C ARG A 81 -1.67 0.16 12.60
N PHE A 82 -2.07 0.99 11.64
CA PHE A 82 -3.23 1.86 11.78
C PHE A 82 -4.52 1.06 12.00
N LEU A 83 -4.74 0.00 11.23
CA LEU A 83 -5.92 -0.86 11.36
C LEU A 83 -5.98 -1.54 12.72
N ALA A 84 -4.88 -2.14 13.17
CA ALA A 84 -4.83 -2.78 14.48
C ALA A 84 -5.06 -1.78 15.64
N ALA A 85 -4.47 -0.57 15.55
CA ALA A 85 -4.66 0.47 16.57
C ALA A 85 -6.08 1.01 16.61
N THR A 86 -6.71 1.20 15.45
CA THR A 86 -8.01 1.87 15.33
C THR A 86 -9.18 0.92 15.56
N TYR A 87 -9.09 -0.28 15.00
CA TYR A 87 -10.21 -1.25 14.98
C TYR A 87 -10.00 -2.42 15.94
N GLY A 88 -8.76 -2.67 16.41
CA GLY A 88 -8.45 -3.81 17.30
C GLY A 88 -8.31 -5.15 16.58
N CYS A 89 -8.38 -5.18 15.24
CA CYS A 89 -8.31 -6.39 14.41
C CYS A 89 -6.90 -6.99 14.40
N GLN A 90 -6.81 -8.27 13.98
CA GLN A 90 -5.54 -8.94 13.71
C GLN A 90 -5.11 -8.67 12.26
N VAL A 91 -3.88 -8.20 12.03
CA VAL A 91 -3.41 -7.89 10.69
C VAL A 91 -2.15 -8.69 10.36
N THR A 92 -2.17 -9.33 9.20
CA THR A 92 -0.98 -9.96 8.59
C THR A 92 -0.61 -9.19 7.32
N GLY A 93 0.59 -8.63 7.28
CA GLY A 93 1.11 -7.97 6.08
C GLY A 93 2.02 -8.92 5.29
N VAL A 94 1.97 -8.83 3.97
CA VAL A 94 2.94 -9.47 3.08
C VAL A 94 3.56 -8.43 2.14
N ASP A 95 4.86 -8.54 1.93
CA ASP A 95 5.58 -7.73 0.95
C ASP A 95 6.67 -8.54 0.26
N LEU A 96 6.96 -8.22 -1.00
CA LEU A 96 8.00 -8.89 -1.78
C LEU A 96 9.42 -8.52 -1.31
N SER A 97 9.58 -7.35 -0.68
CA SER A 97 10.85 -6.78 -0.23
C SER A 97 11.15 -7.17 1.22
N GLU A 98 12.11 -8.07 1.42
CA GLU A 98 12.57 -8.45 2.78
C GLU A 98 13.02 -7.23 3.60
N PRO A 99 13.80 -6.24 3.07
CA PRO A 99 14.13 -5.03 3.81
C PRO A 99 12.91 -4.22 4.27
N PHE A 100 11.81 -4.23 3.51
CA PHE A 100 10.56 -3.56 3.93
C PHE A 100 9.87 -4.34 5.05
N VAL A 101 9.82 -5.66 4.95
CA VAL A 101 9.27 -6.53 6.01
C VAL A 101 10.05 -6.38 7.32
N ASP A 102 11.38 -6.32 7.29
CA ASP A 102 12.20 -6.09 8.47
C ASP A 102 11.97 -4.70 9.08
N ALA A 103 11.86 -3.68 8.24
CA ALA A 103 11.48 -2.34 8.66
C ALA A 103 10.07 -2.31 9.29
N ALA A 104 9.09 -3.02 8.69
CA ALA A 104 7.74 -3.13 9.21
C ALA A 104 7.72 -3.78 10.60
N ARG A 105 8.46 -4.88 10.79
CA ARG A 105 8.62 -5.55 12.10
C ARG A 105 9.24 -4.62 13.13
N TYR A 106 10.32 -3.91 12.76
CA TYR A 106 10.96 -2.95 13.64
C TYR A 106 10.00 -1.83 14.09
N LEU A 107 9.31 -1.18 13.14
CA LEU A 107 8.35 -0.13 13.44
C LEU A 107 7.18 -0.62 14.29
N THR A 108 6.72 -1.85 14.07
CA THR A 108 5.65 -2.48 14.84
C THR A 108 6.09 -2.78 16.29
N GLY A 109 7.34 -3.17 16.48
CA GLY A 109 7.95 -3.23 17.82
C GLY A 109 7.98 -1.88 18.53
N ARG A 110 8.36 -0.80 17.80
CA ARG A 110 8.38 0.58 18.32
C ARG A 110 7.01 1.11 18.72
N THR A 111 5.92 0.63 18.09
CA THR A 111 4.55 0.99 18.48
C THR A 111 3.92 0.02 19.47
N GLY A 112 4.60 -1.08 19.82
CA GLY A 112 4.14 -2.07 20.78
C GLY A 112 2.99 -2.95 20.28
N GLN A 113 2.84 -3.10 18.95
CA GLN A 113 1.73 -3.79 18.31
C GLN A 113 2.06 -5.21 17.81
N SER A 114 3.23 -5.77 18.18
CA SER A 114 3.69 -7.09 17.72
C SER A 114 2.77 -8.26 18.10
N GLY A 115 1.84 -8.06 19.03
CA GLY A 115 0.81 -9.06 19.37
C GLY A 115 -0.41 -9.06 18.44
N GLN A 116 -0.58 -8.01 17.61
CA GLN A 116 -1.74 -7.86 16.73
C GLN A 116 -1.35 -7.77 15.26
N VAL A 117 -0.10 -7.35 14.97
CA VAL A 117 0.38 -7.15 13.59
C VAL A 117 1.61 -8.01 13.34
N SER A 118 1.58 -8.80 12.29
CA SER A 118 2.68 -9.64 11.83
C SER A 118 3.01 -9.38 10.37
N PHE A 119 4.25 -9.66 9.95
CA PHE A 119 4.68 -9.48 8.56
C PHE A 119 5.48 -10.66 8.06
N GLN A 120 5.31 -10.96 6.76
CA GLN A 120 5.99 -12.06 6.08
C GLN A 120 6.47 -11.62 4.70
N THR A 121 7.69 -12.00 4.34
CA THR A 121 8.19 -11.82 2.97
C THR A 121 7.54 -12.85 2.06
N ALA A 122 6.71 -12.38 1.12
CA ALA A 122 6.01 -13.24 0.17
C ALA A 122 5.64 -12.48 -1.10
N SER A 123 5.41 -13.22 -2.17
CA SER A 123 4.87 -12.68 -3.42
C SER A 123 3.34 -12.62 -3.35
N ALA A 124 2.75 -11.53 -3.79
CA ALA A 124 1.29 -11.43 -3.97
C ALA A 124 0.75 -12.40 -5.07
N LEU A 125 1.65 -12.98 -5.86
CA LEU A 125 1.33 -14.00 -6.86
C LEU A 125 1.43 -15.43 -6.32
N GLU A 126 1.78 -15.61 -5.03
CA GLU A 126 1.90 -16.89 -4.35
C GLU A 126 1.80 -16.63 -2.84
N LEU A 127 0.58 -16.45 -2.36
CA LEU A 127 0.31 -16.14 -0.96
C LEU A 127 0.49 -17.39 -0.09
N PRO A 128 1.33 -17.34 0.97
CA PRO A 128 1.67 -18.51 1.77
C PRO A 128 0.66 -18.77 2.89
N PHE A 129 -0.63 -18.78 2.54
CA PHE A 129 -1.72 -18.96 3.50
C PHE A 129 -2.72 -20.01 3.01
N ASP A 130 -3.39 -20.65 3.96
CA ASP A 130 -4.48 -21.55 3.68
C ASP A 130 -5.68 -20.79 3.07
N ASP A 131 -6.48 -21.49 2.29
CA ASP A 131 -7.70 -20.95 1.71
C ASP A 131 -8.70 -20.50 2.80
N GLY A 132 -9.35 -19.39 2.56
CA GLY A 132 -10.40 -18.89 3.46
C GLY A 132 -9.93 -18.41 4.82
N ARG A 133 -8.65 -18.04 4.95
CA ARG A 133 -8.07 -17.63 6.23
C ARG A 133 -8.49 -16.22 6.69
N PHE A 134 -8.75 -15.31 5.77
CA PHE A 134 -8.95 -13.90 6.06
C PHE A 134 -10.39 -13.45 5.82
N ASP A 135 -10.87 -12.54 6.67
CA ASP A 135 -12.16 -11.85 6.51
C ASP A 135 -12.05 -10.72 5.49
N VAL A 136 -10.91 -10.01 5.49
CA VAL A 136 -10.66 -8.86 4.62
C VAL A 136 -9.26 -8.96 4.02
N ALA A 137 -9.11 -8.64 2.73
CA ALA A 137 -7.82 -8.37 2.10
C ALA A 137 -7.77 -6.92 1.60
N LEU A 138 -6.68 -6.22 1.87
CA LEU A 138 -6.40 -4.88 1.40
C LEU A 138 -5.28 -4.89 0.37
N LEU A 139 -5.37 -4.00 -0.64
CA LEU A 139 -4.36 -3.76 -1.64
C LEU A 139 -4.29 -2.25 -1.91
N GLN A 140 -3.23 -1.58 -1.47
CA GLN A 140 -3.11 -0.13 -1.56
C GLN A 140 -1.85 0.29 -2.33
N HIS A 141 -1.99 0.86 -3.53
CA HIS A 141 -0.90 1.27 -4.43
C HIS A 141 0.12 0.14 -4.72
N VAL A 142 -0.38 -1.05 -5.03
CA VAL A 142 0.45 -2.25 -5.28
C VAL A 142 0.24 -2.81 -6.69
N ALA A 143 -1.01 -2.85 -7.14
CA ALA A 143 -1.35 -3.57 -8.36
C ALA A 143 -0.55 -3.09 -9.58
N MET A 144 -0.21 -1.80 -9.70
CA MET A 144 0.56 -1.27 -10.83
C MET A 144 1.99 -1.85 -10.96
N ASN A 145 2.49 -2.54 -9.93
CA ASN A 145 3.77 -3.27 -9.97
C ASN A 145 3.64 -4.70 -10.52
N ILE A 146 2.42 -5.19 -10.71
CA ILE A 146 2.15 -6.60 -10.99
C ILE A 146 1.59 -6.77 -12.40
N SER A 147 2.30 -7.51 -13.25
CA SER A 147 1.87 -7.77 -14.63
C SER A 147 0.77 -8.85 -14.73
N ASP A 148 0.84 -9.90 -13.91
CA ASP A 148 -0.15 -11.00 -13.88
C ASP A 148 -1.29 -10.68 -12.92
N ARG A 149 -2.20 -9.81 -13.37
CA ARG A 149 -3.37 -9.39 -12.58
C ARG A 149 -4.35 -10.52 -12.31
N ALA A 150 -4.51 -11.42 -13.26
CA ALA A 150 -5.41 -12.56 -13.10
C ALA A 150 -4.93 -13.50 -11.98
N ARG A 151 -3.63 -13.72 -11.89
CA ARG A 151 -3.06 -14.52 -10.80
C ARG A 151 -3.15 -13.78 -9.47
N LEU A 152 -2.79 -12.49 -9.42
CA LEU A 152 -2.93 -11.67 -8.23
C LEU A 152 -4.31 -11.78 -7.59
N TYR A 153 -5.36 -11.57 -8.39
CA TYR A 153 -6.72 -11.56 -7.85
C TYR A 153 -7.23 -12.96 -7.51
N ARG A 154 -6.78 -14.03 -8.19
CA ARG A 154 -7.07 -15.41 -7.78
C ARG A 154 -6.40 -15.78 -6.45
N GLU A 155 -5.16 -15.38 -6.23
CA GLU A 155 -4.46 -15.58 -4.94
C GLU A 155 -5.21 -14.88 -3.79
N ILE A 156 -5.57 -13.60 -3.99
CA ILE A 156 -6.35 -12.84 -2.99
C ILE A 156 -7.71 -13.54 -2.74
N ARG A 157 -8.39 -14.01 -3.80
CA ARG A 157 -9.67 -14.71 -3.66
C ARG A 157 -9.52 -16.02 -2.89
N GLY A 158 -8.46 -16.78 -3.15
CA GLY A 158 -8.21 -18.06 -2.48
C GLY A 158 -8.06 -17.93 -0.97
N VAL A 159 -7.35 -16.92 -0.51
CA VAL A 159 -7.11 -16.72 0.93
C VAL A 159 -8.25 -16.03 1.67
N LEU A 160 -9.23 -15.46 0.95
CA LEU A 160 -10.45 -14.89 1.54
C LEU A 160 -11.50 -15.96 1.78
N GLN A 161 -12.15 -15.91 2.93
CA GLN A 161 -13.33 -16.72 3.20
C GLN A 161 -14.49 -16.38 2.23
N SER A 162 -15.45 -17.29 2.08
CA SER A 162 -16.65 -17.01 1.31
C SER A 162 -17.43 -15.85 1.95
N GLY A 163 -17.82 -14.86 1.14
CA GLY A 163 -18.40 -13.61 1.62
C GLY A 163 -17.40 -12.61 2.23
N GLY A 164 -16.09 -12.95 2.25
CA GLY A 164 -15.05 -12.05 2.67
C GLY A 164 -14.90 -10.83 1.77
N THR A 165 -14.22 -9.80 2.25
CA THR A 165 -14.11 -8.51 1.56
C THR A 165 -12.72 -8.32 0.95
N PHE A 166 -12.65 -7.96 -0.33
CA PHE A 166 -11.45 -7.41 -0.96
C PHE A 166 -11.63 -5.91 -1.16
N ALA A 167 -10.73 -5.09 -0.64
CA ALA A 167 -10.75 -3.65 -0.81
C ALA A 167 -9.43 -3.14 -1.41
N THR A 168 -9.52 -2.31 -2.44
CA THR A 168 -8.35 -1.75 -3.12
C THR A 168 -8.43 -0.24 -3.23
N PHE A 169 -7.28 0.41 -3.06
CA PHE A 169 -7.03 1.82 -3.31
C PHE A 169 -5.80 1.93 -4.20
N ASP A 170 -5.97 2.20 -5.50
CA ASP A 170 -4.86 2.04 -6.43
C ASP A 170 -4.80 3.11 -7.52
N VAL A 171 -3.64 3.22 -8.15
CA VAL A 171 -3.42 4.11 -9.29
C VAL A 171 -3.89 3.42 -10.56
N VAL A 172 -4.68 4.13 -11.35
CA VAL A 172 -5.16 3.67 -12.66
C VAL A 172 -4.70 4.59 -13.79
N LEU A 173 -4.60 4.04 -14.99
CA LEU A 173 -4.33 4.79 -16.22
C LEU A 173 -5.62 5.45 -16.69
N ASN A 174 -5.57 6.76 -16.94
CA ASN A 174 -6.69 7.48 -17.57
C ASN A 174 -6.42 7.78 -19.05
N SER A 175 -5.30 8.47 -19.35
CA SER A 175 -5.01 8.86 -20.73
C SER A 175 -3.51 9.04 -20.96
N GLY A 176 -3.06 8.68 -22.18
CA GLY A 176 -1.69 8.89 -22.61
C GLY A 176 -0.65 8.13 -21.78
N GLU A 177 0.62 8.46 -22.00
CA GLU A 177 1.75 7.84 -21.28
C GLU A 177 2.11 8.68 -20.04
N PRO A 178 2.26 8.07 -18.84
CA PRO A 178 2.68 8.79 -17.63
C PRO A 178 4.10 9.37 -17.76
N HIS A 179 4.34 10.48 -17.07
CA HIS A 179 5.69 11.02 -16.88
C HIS A 179 6.43 10.19 -15.82
N TYR A 180 7.53 9.60 -16.21
CA TYR A 180 8.44 8.86 -15.32
C TYR A 180 9.63 9.73 -14.88
N PRO A 181 10.35 9.39 -13.78
CA PRO A 181 10.04 8.30 -12.84
C PRO A 181 8.84 8.62 -11.94
N VAL A 182 8.15 7.57 -11.47
CA VAL A 182 7.05 7.62 -10.50
C VAL A 182 7.38 6.76 -9.28
N PRO A 183 6.64 6.86 -8.14
CA PRO A 183 7.00 6.14 -6.91
C PRO A 183 7.18 4.63 -7.07
N TRP A 184 6.50 3.99 -8.01
CA TRP A 184 6.57 2.54 -8.23
C TRP A 184 7.43 2.12 -9.43
N ALA A 185 7.85 3.05 -10.30
CA ALA A 185 8.60 2.69 -11.50
C ALA A 185 9.52 3.82 -11.98
N ARG A 186 10.74 3.47 -12.36
CA ARG A 186 11.68 4.41 -12.98
C ARG A 186 11.36 4.65 -14.46
N THR A 187 10.82 3.63 -15.13
CA THR A 187 10.51 3.62 -16.56
C THR A 187 9.20 2.85 -16.81
N PRO A 188 8.60 2.95 -18.00
CA PRO A 188 7.41 2.16 -18.36
C PRO A 188 7.58 0.64 -18.23
N ALA A 189 8.81 0.12 -18.35
CA ALA A 189 9.09 -1.32 -18.35
C ALA A 189 8.67 -2.07 -17.08
N THR A 190 8.57 -1.36 -15.94
CA THR A 190 8.17 -1.92 -14.64
C THR A 190 6.85 -1.36 -14.13
N SER A 191 6.06 -0.72 -15.01
CA SER A 191 4.76 -0.11 -14.68
C SER A 191 3.65 -0.79 -15.46
N PHE A 192 2.77 -1.50 -14.77
CA PHE A 192 1.70 -2.31 -15.36
C PHE A 192 0.31 -1.72 -15.04
N LEU A 193 0.15 -0.44 -15.29
CA LEU A 193 -1.11 0.27 -15.08
C LEU A 193 -2.23 -0.29 -15.94
N LEU A 194 -3.40 -0.46 -15.35
CA LEU A 194 -4.64 -0.72 -16.06
C LEU A 194 -5.56 0.50 -15.96
N THR A 195 -6.47 0.66 -16.90
CA THR A 195 -7.59 1.60 -16.74
C THR A 195 -8.53 1.11 -15.64
N ALA A 196 -9.37 1.99 -15.12
CA ALA A 196 -10.37 1.60 -14.12
C ALA A 196 -11.26 0.45 -14.66
N ILE A 197 -11.71 0.53 -15.91
CA ILE A 197 -12.52 -0.53 -16.55
C ILE A 197 -11.75 -1.84 -16.62
N ALA A 198 -10.52 -1.83 -17.16
CA ALA A 198 -9.70 -3.04 -17.27
C ALA A 198 -9.35 -3.64 -15.90
N THR A 199 -9.26 -2.80 -14.86
CA THR A 199 -9.08 -3.27 -13.46
C THR A 199 -10.29 -4.07 -13.00
N ARG A 200 -11.52 -3.58 -13.23
CA ARG A 200 -12.75 -4.32 -12.91
C ARG A 200 -12.83 -5.63 -13.68
N GLU A 201 -12.55 -5.59 -14.98
CA GLU A 201 -12.55 -6.76 -15.86
C GLU A 201 -11.51 -7.82 -15.47
N ALA A 202 -10.45 -7.43 -14.75
CA ALA A 202 -9.47 -8.35 -14.21
C ALA A 202 -9.87 -8.93 -12.84
N ILE A 203 -10.63 -8.18 -12.02
CA ILE A 203 -11.02 -8.59 -10.66
C ILE A 203 -12.26 -9.50 -10.67
N GLU A 204 -13.33 -9.10 -11.36
CA GLU A 204 -14.61 -9.83 -11.30
C GLU A 204 -14.51 -11.30 -11.74
N PRO A 205 -13.78 -11.66 -12.83
CA PRO A 205 -13.62 -13.05 -13.23
C PRO A 205 -12.82 -13.92 -12.24
N ALA A 206 -12.12 -13.31 -11.30
CA ALA A 206 -11.42 -14.04 -10.23
C ALA A 206 -12.37 -14.50 -9.09
N GLY A 207 -13.68 -14.27 -9.20
CA GLY A 207 -14.68 -14.66 -8.23
C GLY A 207 -15.07 -13.55 -7.26
N PHE A 208 -15.07 -12.31 -7.74
CA PHE A 208 -15.44 -11.14 -6.95
C PHE A 208 -16.71 -10.45 -7.51
N ARG A 209 -17.54 -9.93 -6.62
CA ARG A 209 -18.68 -9.08 -6.93
C ARG A 209 -18.43 -7.66 -6.43
N THR A 210 -18.52 -6.68 -7.31
CA THR A 210 -18.34 -5.27 -6.95
C THR A 210 -19.43 -4.80 -5.98
N LEU A 211 -19.02 -4.21 -4.84
CA LEU A 211 -19.88 -3.54 -3.85
C LEU A 211 -19.76 -2.03 -3.96
N THR A 212 -18.55 -1.50 -4.05
CA THR A 212 -18.25 -0.06 -4.12
C THR A 212 -17.27 0.19 -5.25
N TRP A 213 -17.47 1.30 -5.96
CA TRP A 213 -16.61 1.74 -7.04
C TRP A 213 -16.57 3.27 -7.09
N GLN A 214 -15.45 3.88 -6.76
CA GLN A 214 -15.31 5.33 -6.60
C GLN A 214 -14.06 5.84 -7.32
N ASP A 215 -14.20 6.97 -8.01
CA ASP A 215 -13.06 7.72 -8.55
C ASP A 215 -12.63 8.77 -7.51
N ASP A 216 -11.47 8.56 -6.90
CA ASP A 216 -10.89 9.44 -5.88
C ASP A 216 -9.83 10.40 -6.45
N THR A 217 -9.78 10.55 -7.76
CA THR A 217 -8.77 11.37 -8.45
C THR A 217 -8.79 12.82 -7.98
N GLU A 218 -9.96 13.44 -7.85
CA GLU A 218 -10.08 14.84 -7.42
C GLU A 218 -9.66 15.02 -5.95
N ALA A 219 -9.96 14.06 -5.08
CA ALA A 219 -9.50 14.08 -3.69
C ALA A 219 -7.96 13.96 -3.60
N ALA A 220 -7.34 13.13 -4.45
CA ALA A 220 -5.88 13.01 -4.53
C ALA A 220 -5.23 14.30 -5.08
N LYS A 221 -5.81 14.94 -6.10
CA LYS A 221 -5.36 16.25 -6.61
C LYS A 221 -5.39 17.32 -5.53
N ALA A 222 -6.50 17.42 -4.80
CA ALA A 222 -6.66 18.37 -3.71
C ALA A 222 -5.61 18.15 -2.60
N TRP A 223 -5.34 16.90 -2.24
CA TRP A 223 -4.31 16.52 -1.28
C TRP A 223 -2.90 16.95 -1.74
N PHE A 224 -2.52 16.72 -3.00
CA PHE A 224 -1.25 17.19 -3.56
C PHE A 224 -1.16 18.74 -3.57
N ALA A 225 -2.24 19.42 -3.91
CA ALA A 225 -2.28 20.89 -3.87
C ALA A 225 -2.03 21.42 -2.45
N GLN A 226 -2.64 20.82 -1.44
CA GLN A 226 -2.45 21.18 -0.03
C GLN A 226 -1.00 20.94 0.44
N MET A 227 -0.39 19.80 0.10
CA MET A 227 1.00 19.50 0.46
C MET A 227 1.99 20.53 -0.11
N ARG A 228 1.75 21.03 -1.32
CA ARG A 228 2.60 22.10 -1.93
C ARG A 228 2.55 23.40 -1.16
N VAL A 229 1.41 23.73 -0.54
CA VAL A 229 1.25 24.95 0.27
C VAL A 229 1.87 24.81 1.65
N SER A 230 1.83 23.60 2.24
CA SER A 230 2.34 23.34 3.60
C SER A 230 3.87 23.37 3.71
N GLY A 231 4.60 23.36 2.58
CA GLY A 231 6.06 23.35 2.57
C GLY A 231 6.66 21.95 2.90
N PRO A 232 8.01 21.87 3.00
CA PRO A 232 8.68 20.61 3.30
C PRO A 232 8.34 20.13 4.71
N PRO A 233 8.18 18.81 4.90
CA PRO A 233 7.89 18.24 6.21
C PRO A 233 9.06 18.46 7.19
N THR A 234 8.74 18.78 8.42
CA THR A 234 9.72 18.99 9.52
C THR A 234 9.99 17.71 10.31
N SER A 235 9.26 16.63 10.04
CA SER A 235 9.39 15.31 10.66
C SER A 235 9.88 14.26 9.66
N PRO A 236 10.38 13.09 10.11
CA PRO A 236 10.67 11.97 9.25
C PRO A 236 9.47 11.62 8.35
N ASN A 237 9.73 11.39 7.08
CA ASN A 237 8.70 11.18 6.06
C ASN A 237 9.14 10.08 5.07
N LEU A 238 8.32 9.80 4.07
CA LEU A 238 8.57 8.78 3.06
C LEU A 238 9.94 8.91 2.36
N GLY A 239 10.58 10.08 2.35
CA GLY A 239 11.92 10.23 1.82
C GLY A 239 12.98 9.41 2.55
N VAL A 240 12.79 9.11 3.85
CA VAL A 240 13.66 8.21 4.63
C VAL A 240 13.60 6.79 4.06
N VAL A 241 12.43 6.35 3.62
CA VAL A 241 12.18 5.00 3.11
C VAL A 241 12.53 4.91 1.62
N MET A 242 12.02 5.83 0.82
CA MET A 242 12.12 5.83 -0.65
C MET A 242 13.45 6.38 -1.19
N GLY A 243 14.21 7.07 -0.32
CA GLY A 243 15.51 7.64 -0.69
C GLY A 243 15.44 9.06 -1.27
N PRO A 244 16.59 9.59 -1.73
CA PRO A 244 16.75 11.01 -2.07
C PRO A 244 15.91 11.48 -3.25
N ASP A 245 15.53 10.58 -4.16
CA ASP A 245 14.74 10.92 -5.34
C ASP A 245 13.23 11.04 -5.05
N PHE A 246 12.79 10.73 -3.83
CA PHE A 246 11.37 10.67 -3.47
C PHE A 246 10.60 11.95 -3.84
N ALA A 247 11.20 13.12 -3.64
CA ALA A 247 10.57 14.39 -3.98
C ALA A 247 10.23 14.50 -5.48
N GLN A 248 11.12 14.02 -6.36
CA GLN A 248 10.87 13.99 -7.80
C GLN A 248 9.80 12.96 -8.16
N LEU A 249 9.86 11.76 -7.56
CA LEU A 249 8.87 10.69 -7.78
C LEU A 249 7.46 11.18 -7.43
N ALA A 250 7.30 11.80 -6.26
CA ALA A 250 6.05 12.36 -5.78
C ALA A 250 5.57 13.54 -6.66
N ALA A 251 6.47 14.42 -7.10
CA ALA A 251 6.15 15.53 -7.98
C ALA A 251 5.62 15.04 -9.33
N ASN A 252 6.23 13.99 -9.91
CA ASN A 252 5.76 13.39 -11.17
C ASN A 252 4.41 12.71 -11.00
N LEU A 253 4.15 12.00 -9.88
CA LEU A 253 2.83 11.45 -9.59
C LEU A 253 1.77 12.56 -9.52
N GLY A 254 2.03 13.63 -8.77
CA GLY A 254 1.13 14.79 -8.70
C GLY A 254 0.89 15.43 -10.07
N ARG A 255 1.93 15.58 -10.89
CA ARG A 255 1.83 16.10 -12.26
C ARG A 255 0.94 15.21 -13.13
N ASN A 256 1.16 13.90 -13.12
CA ASN A 256 0.36 12.94 -13.88
C ASN A 256 -1.13 12.99 -13.51
N LEU A 257 -1.45 13.14 -12.21
CA LEU A 257 -2.83 13.31 -11.75
C LEU A 257 -3.41 14.64 -12.25
N MET A 258 -2.68 15.76 -12.12
CA MET A 258 -3.16 17.08 -12.56
C MET A 258 -3.37 17.15 -14.07
N GLU A 259 -2.55 16.48 -14.87
CA GLU A 259 -2.70 16.39 -16.32
C GLU A 259 -3.75 15.35 -16.79
N GLY A 260 -4.37 14.61 -15.84
CA GLY A 260 -5.36 13.59 -16.16
C GLY A 260 -4.80 12.34 -16.84
N ARG A 261 -3.48 12.10 -16.73
CA ARG A 261 -2.85 10.86 -17.22
C ARG A 261 -3.13 9.68 -16.33
N LEU A 262 -3.16 9.92 -15.02
CA LEU A 262 -3.45 8.95 -13.98
C LEU A 262 -4.72 9.34 -13.22
N GLY A 263 -5.37 8.33 -12.66
CA GLY A 263 -6.47 8.45 -11.73
C GLY A 263 -6.23 7.62 -10.47
N ILE A 264 -7.08 7.80 -9.47
CA ILE A 264 -7.11 7.03 -8.24
C ILE A 264 -8.46 6.33 -8.14
N LEU A 265 -8.41 5.02 -7.95
CA LEU A 265 -9.57 4.16 -7.80
C LEU A 265 -9.67 3.65 -6.36
N THR A 266 -10.83 3.82 -5.74
CA THR A 266 -11.25 3.07 -4.54
C THR A 266 -12.32 2.07 -4.93
N ALA A 267 -12.13 0.80 -4.60
CA ALA A 267 -13.13 -0.21 -4.88
C ALA A 267 -13.19 -1.25 -3.77
N VAL A 268 -14.39 -1.78 -3.52
CA VAL A 268 -14.66 -2.85 -2.56
C VAL A 268 -15.46 -3.94 -3.25
N PHE A 269 -15.08 -5.17 -3.00
CA PHE A 269 -15.66 -6.37 -3.59
C PHE A 269 -15.95 -7.39 -2.51
N GLU A 270 -16.97 -8.22 -2.77
CA GLU A 270 -17.27 -9.42 -1.99
C GLU A 270 -16.71 -10.65 -2.71
N ALA A 271 -16.08 -11.53 -1.97
CA ALA A 271 -15.65 -12.85 -2.44
C ALA A 271 -16.86 -13.77 -2.60
N ALA A 272 -17.24 -14.06 -3.87
CA ALA A 272 -18.40 -14.86 -4.22
C ALA A 272 -18.21 -16.37 -3.92
#